data_1c4a8b21e98da420422de14962e7764c
#
_entry.id   1c4a8b21e98da420422de14962e7764c
#
_cell.length_a   1.000
_cell.length_b   1.000
_cell.length_c   1.000
_cell.angle_alpha   90.00
_cell.angle_beta   90.00
_cell.angle_gamma   90.00
#
_symmetry.space_group_name_H-M   'P 1'
#
loop_
_entity.id
_entity.type
_entity.pdbx_description
1 polymer ?
#
loop_
_entity_poly.entity_id
_entity_poly.type
_entity_poly.pdbx_seq_one_letter_code
_entity_poly.pdbx_strand_id
1 'polypeptide(L)'
;IVIGIIFTILFFKKNKEIRPSIAYFSKEKVKDLMGLSLAFFGIQLCMIVIFTTDNLIISNLLGPSKVTNYDVVYKLFQAIITFFVIAQEPFWALYTDAFQKKDFSWIRKTIIRLNKLFILFVFIIVGLFFASKPIIKIWTQRDLQIPMSLILFMAIFVLIRVYGIIYMTFLNSIGKVKLQFWLYLFGAIINI
;
A
#
# COMPACT_ATOMS: atom_id res chain seq x y z
N ILE A 1 -4.89 14.66 -18.94
CA ILE A 1 -4.94 15.98 -18.29
C ILE A 1 -6.10 16.80 -18.88
N VAL A 2 -6.17 17.05 -20.21
CA VAL A 2 -7.20 17.88 -20.87
C VAL A 2 -8.62 17.39 -20.57
N ILE A 3 -8.87 16.09 -20.72
CA ILE A 3 -10.18 15.46 -20.44
C ILE A 3 -10.59 15.68 -18.98
N GLY A 4 -9.66 15.55 -18.03
CA GLY A 4 -9.93 15.81 -16.61
C GLY A 4 -10.31 17.27 -16.32
N ILE A 5 -9.63 18.22 -16.96
CA ILE A 5 -9.94 19.66 -16.83
C ILE A 5 -11.35 19.97 -17.37
N ILE A 6 -11.66 19.46 -18.57
CA ILE A 6 -12.99 19.67 -19.18
C ILE A 6 -14.08 19.08 -18.29
N PHE A 7 -13.88 17.83 -17.79
CA PHE A 7 -14.85 17.19 -16.90
C PHE A 7 -15.04 17.97 -15.61
N THR A 8 -13.96 18.47 -15.00
CA THR A 8 -14.00 19.29 -13.79
C THR A 8 -14.80 20.59 -14.01
N ILE A 9 -14.53 21.28 -15.12
CA ILE A 9 -15.27 22.53 -15.46
C ILE A 9 -16.76 22.23 -15.64
N LEU A 10 -17.11 21.20 -16.41
CA LEU A 10 -18.50 20.81 -16.65
C LEU A 10 -19.20 20.38 -15.35
N PHE A 11 -18.51 19.62 -14.50
CA PHE A 11 -19.03 19.18 -13.21
C PHE A 11 -19.37 20.36 -12.29
N PHE A 12 -18.46 21.31 -12.10
CA PHE A 12 -18.71 22.48 -11.24
C PHE A 12 -19.60 23.54 -11.89
N LYS A 13 -19.78 23.54 -13.21
CA LYS A 13 -20.77 24.33 -13.90
C LYS A 13 -22.18 23.83 -13.57
N LYS A 14 -22.35 22.49 -13.48
CA LYS A 14 -23.63 21.86 -13.15
C LYS A 14 -23.92 21.90 -11.64
N ASN A 15 -22.90 21.78 -10.80
CA ASN A 15 -23.03 21.69 -9.35
C ASN A 15 -22.42 22.93 -8.67
N LYS A 16 -23.09 24.06 -8.80
CA LYS A 16 -22.59 25.37 -8.29
C LYS A 16 -22.44 25.40 -6.77
N GLU A 17 -23.23 24.63 -6.03
CA GLU A 17 -23.27 24.59 -4.55
C GLU A 17 -21.99 24.04 -3.94
N ILE A 18 -21.31 23.11 -4.63
CA ILE A 18 -20.07 22.49 -4.17
C ILE A 18 -18.82 23.03 -4.89
N ARG A 19 -18.99 24.15 -5.64
CA ARG A 19 -17.91 24.77 -6.38
C ARG A 19 -16.87 25.33 -5.41
N PRO A 20 -15.58 24.97 -5.56
CA PRO A 20 -14.51 25.55 -4.76
C PRO A 20 -14.49 27.08 -4.86
N SER A 21 -14.41 27.75 -3.71
CA SER A 21 -14.31 29.22 -3.63
C SER A 21 -13.28 29.62 -2.57
N ILE A 22 -12.51 30.63 -2.87
CA ILE A 22 -11.53 31.22 -1.96
C ILE A 22 -12.23 31.81 -0.71
N ALA A 23 -13.51 32.18 -0.82
CA ALA A 23 -14.30 32.71 0.29
C ALA A 23 -14.45 31.71 1.47
N TYR A 24 -14.32 30.42 1.21
CA TYR A 24 -14.39 29.37 2.24
C TYR A 24 -13.00 28.96 2.80
N PHE A 25 -11.95 29.72 2.45
CA PHE A 25 -10.61 29.46 2.97
C PHE A 25 -10.53 29.77 4.47
N SER A 26 -10.09 28.79 5.27
CA SER A 26 -9.87 28.92 6.70
C SER A 26 -8.45 28.47 7.04
N LYS A 27 -7.66 29.39 7.63
CA LYS A 27 -6.29 29.08 8.09
C LYS A 27 -6.23 27.92 9.11
N GLU A 28 -7.25 27.83 9.96
CA GLU A 28 -7.36 26.78 10.98
C GLU A 28 -7.53 25.41 10.32
N LYS A 29 -8.49 25.29 9.39
CA LYS A 29 -8.71 24.05 8.63
C LYS A 29 -7.49 23.65 7.80
N VAL A 30 -6.78 24.62 7.22
CA VAL A 30 -5.53 24.36 6.50
C VAL A 30 -4.47 23.79 7.44
N LYS A 31 -4.32 24.33 8.66
CA LYS A 31 -3.36 23.83 9.64
C LYS A 31 -3.65 22.35 10.04
N ASP A 32 -4.92 22.02 10.26
CA ASP A 32 -5.32 20.66 10.58
C ASP A 32 -5.06 19.69 9.42
N LEU A 33 -5.41 20.09 8.21
CA LEU A 33 -5.16 19.31 7.00
C LEU A 33 -3.65 19.15 6.73
N MET A 34 -2.86 20.21 6.95
CA MET A 34 -1.40 20.15 6.77
C MET A 34 -0.75 19.13 7.71
N GLY A 35 -1.18 19.09 8.97
CA GLY A 35 -0.63 18.12 9.93
C GLY A 35 -0.82 16.67 9.48
N LEU A 36 -2.00 16.34 8.98
CA LEU A 36 -2.32 15.02 8.43
C LEU A 36 -1.56 14.77 7.11
N SER A 37 -1.56 15.75 6.21
CA SER A 37 -0.89 15.66 4.90
C SER A 37 0.62 15.50 5.04
N LEU A 38 1.27 16.20 5.97
CA LEU A 38 2.70 16.07 6.25
C LEU A 38 3.04 14.67 6.79
N ALA A 39 2.17 14.08 7.63
CA ALA A 39 2.38 12.72 8.10
C ALA A 39 2.30 11.71 6.94
N PHE A 40 1.30 11.82 6.06
CA PHE A 40 1.23 10.99 4.86
C PHE A 40 2.40 11.21 3.91
N PHE A 41 2.81 12.46 3.70
CA PHE A 41 3.97 12.78 2.88
C PHE A 41 5.26 12.17 3.45
N GLY A 42 5.45 12.28 4.77
CA GLY A 42 6.59 11.65 5.45
C GLY A 42 6.58 10.11 5.31
N ILE A 43 5.41 9.46 5.43
CA ILE A 43 5.28 8.03 5.17
C ILE A 43 5.70 7.69 3.73
N GLN A 44 5.26 8.47 2.74
CA GLN A 44 5.63 8.26 1.34
C GLN A 44 7.14 8.37 1.11
N LEU A 45 7.80 9.36 1.72
CA LEU A 45 9.26 9.49 1.65
C LEU A 45 9.96 8.29 2.27
N CYS A 46 9.53 7.85 3.46
CA CYS A 46 10.07 6.65 4.10
C CYS A 46 9.89 5.39 3.23
N MET A 47 8.72 5.24 2.59
CA MET A 47 8.48 4.13 1.67
C MET A 47 9.40 4.16 0.46
N ILE A 48 9.65 5.35 -0.13
CA ILE A 48 10.62 5.49 -1.23
C ILE A 48 12.00 5.03 -0.77
N VAL A 49 12.45 5.49 0.39
CA VAL A 49 13.75 5.06 0.95
C VAL A 49 13.79 3.54 1.10
N ILE A 50 12.83 2.94 1.81
CA ILE A 50 12.81 1.50 2.08
C ILE A 50 12.85 0.69 0.77
N PHE A 51 12.03 1.02 -0.22
CA PHE A 51 11.91 0.19 -1.43
C PHE A 51 12.95 0.49 -2.52
N THR A 52 13.57 1.68 -2.52
CA THR A 52 14.64 2.01 -3.49
C THR A 52 16.01 1.56 -3.00
N THR A 53 16.22 1.61 -1.68
CA THR A 53 17.51 1.26 -1.07
C THR A 53 17.84 -0.23 -1.26
N ASP A 54 16.86 -1.11 -1.22
CA ASP A 54 17.06 -2.55 -1.48
C ASP A 54 17.78 -2.81 -2.80
N ASN A 55 17.33 -2.19 -3.88
CA ASN A 55 17.95 -2.35 -5.20
C ASN A 55 19.36 -1.79 -5.27
N LEU A 56 19.63 -0.68 -4.58
CA LEU A 56 20.96 -0.08 -4.50
C LEU A 56 21.93 -0.98 -3.71
N ILE A 57 21.49 -1.51 -2.56
CA ILE A 57 22.28 -2.43 -1.74
C ILE A 57 22.59 -3.70 -2.51
N ILE A 58 21.61 -4.32 -3.14
CA ILE A 58 21.81 -5.55 -3.93
C ILE A 58 22.76 -5.29 -5.10
N SER A 59 22.59 -4.17 -5.81
CA SER A 59 23.45 -3.81 -6.95
C SER A 59 24.90 -3.63 -6.54
N ASN A 60 25.14 -2.95 -5.41
CA ASN A 60 26.48 -2.63 -4.95
C ASN A 60 27.20 -3.85 -4.33
N LEU A 61 26.47 -4.69 -3.57
CA LEU A 61 27.07 -5.82 -2.86
C LEU A 61 27.12 -7.11 -3.68
N LEU A 62 26.09 -7.37 -4.50
CA LEU A 62 25.91 -8.66 -5.19
C LEU A 62 25.97 -8.54 -6.73
N GLY A 63 26.00 -7.32 -7.24
CA GLY A 63 26.06 -7.01 -8.66
C GLY A 63 24.67 -6.88 -9.33
N PRO A 64 24.61 -6.22 -10.51
CA PRO A 64 23.34 -5.88 -11.20
C PRO A 64 22.50 -7.11 -11.61
N SER A 65 23.14 -8.25 -11.88
CA SER A 65 22.43 -9.50 -12.25
C SER A 65 21.52 -10.01 -11.12
N LYS A 66 21.90 -9.78 -9.86
CA LYS A 66 21.11 -10.18 -8.70
C LYS A 66 19.92 -9.28 -8.45
N VAL A 67 20.00 -8.01 -8.85
CA VAL A 67 18.86 -7.08 -8.85
C VAL A 67 17.73 -7.61 -9.74
N THR A 68 18.07 -8.15 -10.92
CA THR A 68 17.07 -8.76 -11.83
C THR A 68 16.32 -9.91 -11.15
N ASN A 69 17.06 -10.79 -10.43
CA ASN A 69 16.43 -11.90 -9.72
C ASN A 69 15.49 -11.41 -8.61
N TYR A 70 15.90 -10.39 -7.85
CA TYR A 70 15.09 -9.76 -6.82
C TYR A 70 13.83 -9.12 -7.41
N ASP A 71 13.98 -8.30 -8.45
CA ASP A 71 12.88 -7.58 -9.09
C ASP A 71 11.81 -8.51 -9.70
N VAL A 72 12.24 -9.60 -10.32
CA VAL A 72 11.31 -10.58 -10.90
C VAL A 72 10.49 -11.25 -9.80
N VAL A 73 11.13 -11.69 -8.71
CA VAL A 73 10.42 -12.27 -7.57
C VAL A 73 9.51 -11.23 -6.91
N TYR A 74 10.02 -10.01 -6.67
CA TYR A 74 9.26 -8.92 -6.10
C TYR A 74 8.00 -8.62 -6.91
N LYS A 75 8.10 -8.45 -8.24
CA LYS A 75 6.96 -8.16 -9.12
C LYS A 75 5.91 -9.27 -9.11
N LEU A 76 6.34 -10.53 -9.07
CA LEU A 76 5.45 -11.67 -9.00
C LEU A 76 4.59 -11.64 -7.72
N PHE A 77 5.23 -11.41 -6.58
CA PHE A 77 4.54 -11.37 -5.30
C PHE A 77 3.80 -10.05 -5.05
N GLN A 78 4.29 -8.93 -5.59
CA GLN A 78 3.64 -7.62 -5.51
C GLN A 78 2.25 -7.62 -6.15
N ALA A 79 2.00 -8.45 -7.15
CA ALA A 79 0.67 -8.62 -7.74
C ALA A 79 -0.39 -8.95 -6.66
N ILE A 80 -0.06 -9.83 -5.70
CA ILE A 80 -0.97 -10.19 -4.59
C ILE A 80 -1.29 -8.97 -3.73
N ILE A 81 -0.26 -8.17 -3.37
CA ILE A 81 -0.46 -6.94 -2.59
C ILE A 81 -1.39 -6.00 -3.35
N THR A 82 -1.15 -5.82 -4.65
CA THR A 82 -1.96 -4.92 -5.49
C THR A 82 -3.42 -5.34 -5.52
N PHE A 83 -3.73 -6.62 -5.73
CA PHE A 83 -5.10 -7.12 -5.68
C PHE A 83 -5.75 -6.91 -4.33
N PHE A 84 -5.00 -7.13 -3.24
CA PHE A 84 -5.51 -6.93 -1.90
C PHE A 84 -5.79 -5.45 -1.60
N VAL A 85 -4.90 -4.54 -2.02
CA VAL A 85 -5.08 -3.09 -1.87
C VAL A 85 -6.33 -2.63 -2.61
N ILE A 86 -6.53 -3.04 -3.87
CA ILE A 86 -7.72 -2.70 -4.66
C ILE A 86 -9.00 -3.16 -3.93
N ALA A 87 -8.99 -4.37 -3.38
CA ALA A 87 -10.13 -4.88 -2.61
C ALA A 87 -10.37 -4.11 -1.31
N GLN A 88 -9.34 -3.47 -0.74
CA GLN A 88 -9.42 -2.69 0.50
C GLN A 88 -9.83 -1.23 0.30
N GLU A 89 -9.66 -0.66 -0.88
CA GLU A 89 -9.94 0.76 -1.13
C GLU A 89 -11.36 1.21 -0.75
N PRO A 90 -12.44 0.48 -1.06
CA PRO A 90 -13.80 0.87 -0.66
C PRO A 90 -13.98 0.96 0.86
N PHE A 91 -13.21 0.17 1.62
CA PHE A 91 -13.32 0.16 3.08
C PHE A 91 -12.84 1.46 3.73
N TRP A 92 -12.01 2.26 3.06
CA TRP A 92 -11.60 3.57 3.59
C TRP A 92 -12.81 4.46 3.91
N ALA A 93 -13.69 4.67 2.94
CA ALA A 93 -14.89 5.50 3.13
C ALA A 93 -15.86 4.86 4.13
N LEU A 94 -16.04 3.54 4.06
CA LEU A 94 -16.94 2.80 4.96
C LEU A 94 -16.48 2.85 6.42
N TYR A 95 -15.18 2.76 6.68
CA TYR A 95 -14.62 2.90 8.03
C TYR A 95 -14.78 4.32 8.56
N THR A 96 -14.56 5.35 7.70
CA THR A 96 -14.78 6.76 8.09
C THR A 96 -16.23 6.99 8.52
N ASP A 97 -17.20 6.53 7.72
CA ASP A 97 -18.64 6.67 8.02
C ASP A 97 -19.03 5.90 9.31
N ALA A 98 -18.62 4.64 9.42
CA ALA A 98 -18.91 3.83 10.61
C ALA A 98 -18.30 4.42 11.89
N PHE A 99 -17.08 4.97 11.79
CA PHE A 99 -16.42 5.61 12.92
C PHE A 99 -17.13 6.89 13.36
N GLN A 100 -17.59 7.72 12.43
CA GLN A 100 -18.38 8.93 12.72
C GLN A 100 -19.72 8.60 13.38
N LYS A 101 -20.36 7.50 12.93
CA LYS A 101 -21.61 6.97 13.51
C LYS A 101 -21.40 6.20 14.80
N LYS A 102 -20.16 6.02 15.26
CA LYS A 102 -19.77 5.20 16.43
C LYS A 102 -20.20 3.72 16.33
N ASP A 103 -20.37 3.20 15.11
CA ASP A 103 -20.71 1.79 14.87
C ASP A 103 -19.44 0.90 14.95
N PHE A 104 -18.93 0.77 16.18
CA PHE A 104 -17.76 -0.09 16.45
C PHE A 104 -18.08 -1.58 16.26
N SER A 105 -19.37 -1.96 16.33
CA SER A 105 -19.79 -3.34 16.07
C SER A 105 -19.54 -3.72 14.61
N TRP A 106 -19.94 -2.86 13.68
CA TRP A 106 -19.69 -3.05 12.25
C TRP A 106 -18.19 -3.08 11.93
N ILE A 107 -17.42 -2.14 12.50
CA ILE A 107 -15.95 -2.09 12.34
C ILE A 107 -15.31 -3.41 12.75
N ARG A 108 -15.64 -3.91 13.96
CA ARG A 108 -15.12 -5.18 14.48
C ARG A 108 -15.48 -6.35 13.59
N LYS A 109 -16.75 -6.45 13.16
CA LYS A 109 -17.21 -7.53 12.27
C LYS A 109 -16.48 -7.48 10.92
N THR A 110 -16.24 -6.30 10.38
CA THR A 110 -15.53 -6.11 9.13
C THR A 110 -14.08 -6.55 9.24
N ILE A 111 -13.36 -6.13 10.29
CA ILE A 111 -11.97 -6.58 10.54
C ILE A 111 -11.91 -8.10 10.69
N ILE A 112 -12.85 -8.74 11.39
CA ILE A 112 -12.90 -10.20 11.50
C ILE A 112 -13.10 -10.87 10.13
N ARG A 113 -13.98 -10.31 9.28
CA ARG A 113 -14.18 -10.83 7.90
C ARG A 113 -12.92 -10.71 7.06
N LEU A 114 -12.23 -9.57 7.15
CA LEU A 114 -10.98 -9.35 6.43
C LEU A 114 -9.85 -10.26 6.92
N ASN A 115 -9.79 -10.54 8.23
CA ASN A 115 -8.86 -11.55 8.75
C ASN A 115 -9.18 -12.96 8.25
N LYS A 116 -10.45 -13.32 8.05
CA LYS A 116 -10.81 -14.58 7.40
C LYS A 116 -10.41 -14.60 5.92
N LEU A 117 -10.60 -13.48 5.22
CA LEU A 117 -10.12 -13.33 3.84
C LEU A 117 -8.59 -13.44 3.76
N PHE A 118 -7.87 -12.90 4.74
CA PHE A 118 -6.42 -13.03 4.83
C PHE A 118 -5.96 -14.50 4.87
N ILE A 119 -6.70 -15.38 5.53
CA ILE A 119 -6.38 -16.82 5.54
C ILE A 119 -6.40 -17.40 4.11
N LEU A 120 -7.35 -16.99 3.27
CA LEU A 120 -7.35 -17.35 1.85
C LEU A 120 -6.08 -16.86 1.14
N PHE A 121 -5.66 -15.63 1.40
CA PHE A 121 -4.42 -15.08 0.83
C PHE A 121 -3.17 -15.82 1.32
N VAL A 122 -3.16 -16.33 2.55
CA VAL A 122 -2.07 -17.20 3.04
C VAL A 122 -1.94 -18.42 2.13
N PHE A 123 -3.06 -19.11 1.81
CA PHE A 123 -3.01 -20.27 0.90
C PHE A 123 -2.55 -19.90 -0.51
N ILE A 124 -2.99 -18.74 -1.03
CA ILE A 124 -2.55 -18.24 -2.34
C ILE A 124 -1.04 -17.98 -2.33
N ILE A 125 -0.50 -17.33 -1.29
CA ILE A 125 0.92 -17.02 -1.16
C ILE A 125 1.75 -18.30 -1.02
N VAL A 126 1.28 -19.27 -0.24
CA VAL A 126 1.92 -20.59 -0.10
C VAL A 126 1.91 -21.34 -1.45
N GLY A 127 0.78 -21.34 -2.14
CA GLY A 127 0.70 -21.93 -3.49
C GLY A 127 1.64 -21.25 -4.48
N LEU A 128 1.70 -19.91 -4.46
CA LEU A 128 2.60 -19.14 -5.30
C LEU A 128 4.08 -19.40 -4.95
N PHE A 129 4.41 -19.59 -3.67
CA PHE A 129 5.76 -19.96 -3.25
C PHE A 129 6.24 -21.24 -3.94
N PHE A 130 5.43 -22.30 -3.95
CA PHE A 130 5.76 -23.56 -4.62
C PHE A 130 5.75 -23.44 -6.15
N ALA A 131 4.83 -22.65 -6.70
CA ALA A 131 4.68 -22.46 -8.15
C ALA A 131 5.58 -21.36 -8.73
N SER A 132 6.32 -20.60 -7.92
CA SER A 132 7.08 -19.42 -8.36
C SER A 132 8.12 -19.72 -9.43
N LYS A 133 8.93 -20.77 -9.27
CA LYS A 133 9.98 -21.11 -10.26
C LYS A 133 9.42 -21.41 -11.65
N PRO A 134 8.44 -22.33 -11.83
CA PRO A 134 7.85 -22.56 -13.15
C PRO A 134 7.14 -21.32 -13.71
N ILE A 135 6.44 -20.54 -12.87
CA ILE A 135 5.79 -19.30 -13.33
C ILE A 135 6.83 -18.30 -13.83
N ILE A 136 7.91 -18.07 -13.07
CA ILE A 136 8.97 -17.15 -13.48
C ILE A 136 9.63 -17.63 -14.77
N LYS A 137 9.90 -18.91 -14.93
CA LYS A 137 10.49 -19.47 -16.15
C LYS A 137 9.61 -19.25 -17.37
N ILE A 138 8.31 -19.47 -17.24
CA ILE A 138 7.33 -19.22 -18.32
C ILE A 138 7.22 -17.73 -18.65
N TRP A 139 7.15 -16.89 -17.60
CA TRP A 139 6.98 -15.45 -17.77
C TRP A 139 8.19 -14.76 -18.37
N THR A 140 9.41 -15.10 -17.89
CA THR A 140 10.65 -14.46 -18.34
C THR A 140 11.27 -15.14 -19.55
N GLN A 141 10.81 -16.34 -19.91
CA GLN A 141 11.40 -17.22 -20.93
C GLN A 141 12.90 -17.47 -20.69
N ARG A 142 13.35 -17.38 -19.45
CA ARG A 142 14.73 -17.57 -19.02
C ARG A 142 14.79 -18.48 -17.80
N ASP A 143 15.86 -19.26 -17.72
CA ASP A 143 16.14 -20.09 -16.55
C ASP A 143 16.99 -19.30 -15.54
N LEU A 144 16.32 -18.44 -14.77
CA LEU A 144 16.95 -17.61 -13.76
C LEU A 144 17.30 -18.46 -12.54
N GLN A 145 18.58 -18.42 -12.14
CA GLN A 145 19.07 -19.11 -10.94
C GLN A 145 18.64 -18.34 -9.68
N ILE A 146 17.35 -18.48 -9.31
CA ILE A 146 16.75 -17.79 -8.16
C ILE A 146 16.86 -18.67 -6.92
N PRO A 147 17.55 -18.21 -5.85
CA PRO A 147 17.62 -18.95 -4.60
C PRO A 147 16.23 -19.12 -3.97
N MET A 148 15.95 -20.31 -3.44
CA MET A 148 14.66 -20.59 -2.77
C MET A 148 14.46 -19.72 -1.52
N SER A 149 15.55 -19.34 -0.85
CA SER A 149 15.53 -18.42 0.28
C SER A 149 14.97 -17.05 -0.09
N LEU A 150 15.33 -16.49 -1.26
CA LEU A 150 14.78 -15.22 -1.73
C LEU A 150 13.25 -15.30 -1.91
N ILE A 151 12.77 -16.40 -2.51
CA ILE A 151 11.33 -16.62 -2.71
C ILE A 151 10.62 -16.76 -1.36
N LEU A 152 11.22 -17.48 -0.40
CA LEU A 152 10.68 -17.67 0.94
C LEU A 152 10.56 -16.34 1.70
N PHE A 153 11.63 -15.55 1.74
CA PHE A 153 11.61 -14.25 2.42
C PHE A 153 10.63 -13.28 1.76
N MET A 154 10.50 -13.31 0.43
CA MET A 154 9.51 -12.51 -0.27
C MET A 154 8.08 -12.95 0.07
N ALA A 155 7.81 -14.24 0.16
CA ALA A 155 6.49 -14.75 0.60
C ALA A 155 6.15 -14.30 2.02
N ILE A 156 7.10 -14.37 2.97
CA ILE A 156 6.94 -13.90 4.34
C ILE A 156 6.69 -12.38 4.36
N PHE A 157 7.48 -11.62 3.61
CA PHE A 157 7.31 -10.18 3.48
C PHE A 157 5.89 -9.82 3.01
N VAL A 158 5.39 -10.49 1.97
CA VAL A 158 4.05 -10.23 1.43
C VAL A 158 2.96 -10.63 2.42
N LEU A 159 3.12 -11.72 3.16
CA LEU A 159 2.19 -12.10 4.24
C LEU A 159 2.07 -10.99 5.30
N ILE A 160 3.20 -10.46 5.77
CA ILE A 160 3.23 -9.37 6.75
C ILE A 160 2.60 -8.11 6.18
N ARG A 161 2.89 -7.77 4.92
CA ARG A 161 2.34 -6.61 4.23
C ARG A 161 0.81 -6.70 4.07
N VAL A 162 0.29 -7.81 3.58
CA VAL A 162 -1.15 -8.03 3.39
C VAL A 162 -1.88 -7.97 4.72
N TYR A 163 -1.33 -8.58 5.77
CA TYR A 163 -1.89 -8.49 7.11
C TYR A 163 -1.93 -7.04 7.63
N GLY A 164 -0.83 -6.31 7.46
CA GLY A 164 -0.72 -4.91 7.87
C GLY A 164 -1.72 -3.98 7.18
N ILE A 165 -2.01 -4.21 5.89
CA ILE A 165 -2.94 -3.39 5.11
C ILE A 165 -4.34 -3.36 5.75
N ILE A 166 -4.83 -4.46 6.34
CA ILE A 166 -6.13 -4.54 7.01
C ILE A 166 -6.27 -3.46 8.08
N TYR A 167 -5.27 -3.36 8.95
CA TYR A 167 -5.28 -2.42 10.07
C TYR A 167 -4.89 -1.00 9.66
N MET A 168 -3.96 -0.86 8.71
CA MET A 168 -3.55 0.44 8.19
C MET A 168 -4.68 1.16 7.48
N THR A 169 -5.49 0.47 6.68
CA THR A 169 -6.66 1.05 6.03
C THR A 169 -7.63 1.64 7.06
N PHE A 170 -7.89 0.92 8.15
CA PHE A 170 -8.72 1.43 9.25
C PHE A 170 -8.09 2.65 9.94
N LEU A 171 -6.83 2.57 10.35
CA LEU A 171 -6.13 3.66 11.04
C LEU A 171 -6.05 4.93 10.18
N ASN A 172 -5.78 4.75 8.89
CA ASN A 172 -5.72 5.86 7.93
C ASN A 172 -7.09 6.51 7.74
N SER A 173 -8.17 5.72 7.66
CA SER A 173 -9.54 6.23 7.47
C SER A 173 -10.04 7.09 8.63
N ILE A 174 -9.50 6.89 9.83
CA ILE A 174 -9.82 7.68 11.03
C ILE A 174 -8.75 8.74 11.36
N GLY A 175 -7.78 8.96 10.46
CA GLY A 175 -6.73 9.97 10.59
C GLY A 175 -5.65 9.65 11.64
N LYS A 176 -5.59 8.42 12.17
CA LYS A 176 -4.58 8.01 13.17
C LYS A 176 -3.28 7.51 12.51
N VAL A 177 -2.64 8.37 11.72
CA VAL A 177 -1.45 8.02 10.93
C VAL A 177 -0.12 8.23 11.66
N LYS A 178 -0.10 8.88 12.82
CA LYS A 178 1.14 9.20 13.54
C LYS A 178 1.97 7.96 13.90
N LEU A 179 1.31 6.90 14.40
CA LEU A 179 1.99 5.65 14.73
C LEU A 179 2.63 5.03 13.49
N GLN A 180 1.90 5.02 12.38
CA GLN A 180 2.37 4.51 11.10
C GLN A 180 3.60 5.30 10.63
N PHE A 181 3.58 6.62 10.71
CA PHE A 181 4.71 7.46 10.35
C PHE A 181 5.97 7.09 11.14
N TRP A 182 5.88 6.95 12.45
CA TRP A 182 7.03 6.58 13.27
C TRP A 182 7.57 5.19 12.98
N LEU A 183 6.70 4.22 12.72
CA LEU A 183 7.11 2.87 12.33
C LEU A 183 7.82 2.85 10.98
N TYR A 184 7.32 3.58 9.98
CA TYR A 184 7.98 3.70 8.67
C TYR A 184 9.28 4.47 8.75
N LEU A 185 9.35 5.53 9.57
CA LEU A 185 10.58 6.27 9.79
C LEU A 185 11.67 5.39 10.42
N PHE A 186 11.30 4.63 11.45
CA PHE A 186 12.21 3.67 12.09
C PHE A 186 12.66 2.59 11.09
N GLY A 187 11.74 2.04 10.29
CA GLY A 187 12.07 1.09 9.24
C GLY A 187 13.01 1.67 8.19
N ALA A 188 12.79 2.92 7.76
CA ALA A 188 13.65 3.59 6.79
C ALA A 188 15.09 3.82 7.34
N ILE A 189 15.23 4.16 8.63
CA ILE A 189 16.53 4.36 9.29
C ILE A 189 17.31 3.04 9.38
N ILE A 190 16.62 1.92 9.69
CA ILE A 190 17.28 0.61 9.79
C ILE A 190 17.67 0.07 8.40
N ASN A 191 16.97 0.47 7.36
CA ASN A 191 17.19 -0.04 6.00
C ASN A 191 18.38 0.64 5.27
N ILE A 192 18.93 1.69 5.84
CA ILE A 192 20.13 2.40 5.32
C ILE A 192 21.40 1.84 5.96
#